data_59a203192b02ede963168356a9d259f4
#
_entry.id   59a203192b02ede963168356a9d259f4
#
_cell.length_a   1.000
_cell.length_b   1.000
_cell.length_c   1.000
_cell.angle_alpha   90.00
_cell.angle_beta   90.00
_cell.angle_gamma   90.00
#
_symmetry.space_group_name_H-M   'P 1'
#
loop_
_entity.id
_entity.type
_entity.pdbx_description
1 polymer ?
#
loop_
_entity_poly.entity_id
_entity_poly.type
_entity_poly.pdbx_seq_one_letter_code
_entity_poly.pdbx_strand_id
1 'polypeptide(L)'
;MSTFSKTEVLLKLQNVPVVPVFFHADAQVAKEVVRACYEGGIRVFEFTNRGDRADEVFASLISFVRSECKDMALGAGSIVEEATAARYLQLGADFIVGPLFNERVARTCHRRGVAYVPGCGTITEVGNAQEIGCDLVKVFPGEVLTPRF
;
A
#
# COMPACT_ATOMS: atom_id res chain seq x y z
N MET A 1 8.74 -11.77 -3.51
CA MET A 1 7.33 -11.96 -3.88
C MET A 1 6.48 -11.58 -2.68
N SER A 2 5.26 -11.03 -2.90
CA SER A 2 4.29 -10.71 -1.85
C SER A 2 4.02 -11.91 -0.94
N THR A 3 3.73 -11.67 0.32
CA THR A 3 3.35 -12.72 1.29
C THR A 3 1.89 -13.11 1.11
N PHE A 4 1.04 -12.11 0.83
CA PHE A 4 -0.39 -12.28 0.64
C PHE A 4 -0.80 -12.04 -0.81
N SER A 5 -1.77 -12.80 -1.28
CA SER A 5 -2.45 -12.55 -2.56
C SER A 5 -3.33 -11.29 -2.47
N LYS A 6 -3.73 -10.75 -3.63
CA LYS A 6 -4.68 -9.63 -3.71
C LYS A 6 -5.94 -9.89 -2.88
N THR A 7 -6.53 -11.07 -3.00
CA THR A 7 -7.75 -11.46 -2.28
C THR A 7 -7.55 -11.46 -0.76
N GLU A 8 -6.42 -11.98 -0.27
CA GLU A 8 -6.13 -11.99 1.17
C GLU A 8 -5.95 -10.56 1.73
N VAL A 9 -5.30 -9.67 0.98
CA VAL A 9 -5.20 -8.25 1.37
C VAL A 9 -6.58 -7.61 1.48
N LEU A 10 -7.47 -7.83 0.49
CA LEU A 10 -8.84 -7.30 0.51
C LEU A 10 -9.66 -7.84 1.67
N LEU A 11 -9.55 -9.14 1.99
CA LEU A 11 -10.21 -9.75 3.15
C LEU A 11 -9.70 -9.17 4.48
N LYS A 12 -8.39 -8.91 4.60
CA LYS A 12 -7.83 -8.24 5.78
C LYS A 12 -8.41 -6.84 5.95
N LEU A 13 -8.51 -6.08 4.85
CA LEU A 13 -9.14 -4.75 4.85
C LEU A 13 -10.63 -4.79 5.20
N GLN A 14 -11.35 -5.79 4.75
CA GLN A 14 -12.76 -5.96 5.09
C GLN A 14 -12.95 -6.25 6.59
N ASN A 15 -12.07 -7.05 7.18
CA ASN A 15 -12.14 -7.42 8.60
C ASN A 15 -11.68 -6.28 9.53
N VAL A 16 -10.64 -5.53 9.14
CA VAL A 16 -10.09 -4.38 9.89
C VAL A 16 -9.88 -3.23 8.91
N PRO A 17 -10.90 -2.37 8.70
CA PRO A 17 -10.90 -1.35 7.63
C PRO A 17 -10.10 -0.09 8.02
N VAL A 18 -8.89 -0.28 8.53
CA VAL A 18 -7.96 0.79 8.92
C VAL A 18 -6.59 0.49 8.35
N VAL A 19 -6.03 1.44 7.62
CA VAL A 19 -4.68 1.38 7.07
C VAL A 19 -3.89 2.57 7.58
N PRO A 20 -3.04 2.39 8.60
CA PRO A 20 -2.07 3.42 8.99
C PRO A 20 -1.14 3.73 7.83
N VAL A 21 -0.86 5.02 7.63
CA VAL A 21 0.05 5.54 6.61
C VAL A 21 1.22 6.19 7.32
N PHE A 22 2.43 5.69 7.10
CA PHE A 22 3.59 6.12 7.86
C PHE A 22 4.87 6.16 7.02
N PHE A 23 5.78 7.03 7.42
CA PHE A 23 7.17 7.09 6.95
C PHE A 23 8.09 7.50 8.09
N HIS A 24 9.23 6.86 8.18
CA HIS A 24 10.37 7.31 8.97
C HIS A 24 11.66 6.81 8.32
N ALA A 25 12.70 7.64 8.32
CA ALA A 25 14.00 7.30 7.73
C ALA A 25 14.79 6.26 8.55
N ASP A 26 14.55 6.21 9.86
CA ASP A 26 15.13 5.20 10.75
C ASP A 26 14.26 3.92 10.72
N ALA A 27 14.86 2.83 10.30
CA ALA A 27 14.21 1.53 10.21
C ALA A 27 13.79 0.98 11.58
N GLN A 28 14.50 1.32 12.66
CA GLN A 28 14.14 0.85 13.99
C GLN A 28 12.85 1.51 14.48
N VAL A 29 12.75 2.84 14.33
CA VAL A 29 11.52 3.58 14.63
C VAL A 29 10.35 3.05 13.81
N ALA A 30 10.57 2.80 12.50
CA ALA A 30 9.53 2.27 11.64
C ALA A 30 9.05 0.87 12.10
N LYS A 31 9.94 0.00 12.53
CA LYS A 31 9.59 -1.33 13.09
C LYS A 31 8.78 -1.23 14.38
N GLU A 32 9.14 -0.31 15.27
CA GLU A 32 8.42 -0.10 16.52
C GLU A 32 6.99 0.38 16.30
N VAL A 33 6.80 1.31 15.35
CA VAL A 33 5.46 1.79 14.96
C VAL A 33 4.64 0.65 14.33
N VAL A 34 5.22 -0.12 13.43
CA VAL A 34 4.55 -1.27 12.80
C VAL A 34 4.16 -2.30 13.86
N ARG A 35 5.05 -2.61 14.81
CA ARG A 35 4.76 -3.54 15.92
C ARG A 35 3.61 -3.04 16.77
N ALA A 36 3.63 -1.79 17.18
CA ALA A 36 2.56 -1.19 17.99
C ALA A 36 1.20 -1.24 17.27
N CYS A 37 1.17 -0.95 15.97
CA CYS A 37 -0.03 -1.08 15.16
C CYS A 37 -0.51 -2.54 15.08
N TYR A 38 0.40 -3.48 14.89
CA TYR A 38 0.07 -4.92 14.86
C TYR A 38 -0.51 -5.42 16.18
N GLU A 39 0.10 -5.07 17.30
CA GLU A 39 -0.38 -5.38 18.65
C GLU A 39 -1.74 -4.73 18.93
N GLY A 40 -1.98 -3.53 18.39
CA GLY A 40 -3.27 -2.85 18.40
C GLY A 40 -4.35 -3.44 17.48
N GLY A 41 -4.05 -4.54 16.76
CA GLY A 41 -5.02 -5.24 15.93
C GLY A 41 -5.02 -4.85 14.46
N ILE A 42 -4.15 -3.94 14.00
CA ILE A 42 -4.00 -3.59 12.59
C ILE A 42 -3.44 -4.78 11.81
N ARG A 43 -3.98 -5.02 10.60
CA ARG A 43 -3.57 -6.12 9.73
C ARG A 43 -3.16 -5.70 8.33
N VAL A 44 -3.28 -4.40 8.01
CA VAL A 44 -2.82 -3.80 6.75
C VAL A 44 -2.11 -2.50 7.09
N PHE A 45 -0.90 -2.27 6.57
CA PHE A 45 -0.08 -1.11 6.88
C PHE A 45 0.57 -0.55 5.61
N GLU A 46 0.50 0.77 5.39
CA GLU A 46 1.12 1.47 4.27
C GLU A 46 2.39 2.20 4.74
N PHE A 47 3.55 1.77 4.24
CA PHE A 47 4.79 2.53 4.37
C PHE A 47 5.01 3.37 3.10
N THR A 48 5.21 4.68 3.25
CA THR A 48 5.26 5.58 2.10
C THR A 48 6.68 5.83 1.59
N ASN A 49 6.84 5.85 0.27
CA ASN A 49 8.06 6.22 -0.45
C ASN A 49 8.24 7.75 -0.48
N ARG A 50 8.52 8.37 0.67
CA ARG A 50 8.58 9.85 0.80
C ARG A 50 9.96 10.41 1.10
N GLY A 51 10.98 9.59 1.23
CA GLY A 51 12.32 10.04 1.57
C GLY A 51 13.40 9.28 0.81
N ASP A 52 14.58 9.81 0.85
CA ASP A 52 15.76 9.15 0.29
C ASP A 52 15.94 7.76 0.93
N ARG A 53 16.22 6.76 0.10
CA ARG A 53 16.45 5.38 0.54
C ARG A 53 15.26 4.74 1.29
N ALA A 54 14.04 5.23 1.07
CA ALA A 54 12.83 4.68 1.68
C ALA A 54 12.64 3.18 1.36
N ASP A 55 13.11 2.73 0.22
CA ASP A 55 13.08 1.34 -0.21
C ASP A 55 14.01 0.42 0.60
N GLU A 56 15.12 0.93 1.14
CA GLU A 56 15.98 0.17 2.05
C GLU A 56 15.30 -0.04 3.42
N VAL A 57 14.65 1.00 3.93
CA VAL A 57 13.82 0.89 5.14
C VAL A 57 12.68 -0.09 4.91
N PHE A 58 12.00 -0.01 3.76
CA PHE A 58 10.94 -0.94 3.40
C PHE A 58 11.43 -2.39 3.34
N ALA A 59 12.60 -2.65 2.75
CA ALA A 59 13.19 -3.99 2.71
C ALA A 59 13.44 -4.54 4.13
N SER A 60 13.89 -3.68 5.06
CA SER A 60 14.07 -4.05 6.46
C SER A 60 12.72 -4.33 7.15
N LEU A 61 11.67 -3.54 6.84
CA LEU A 61 10.32 -3.76 7.36
C LEU A 61 9.69 -5.05 6.84
N ILE A 62 9.87 -5.38 5.56
CA ILE A 62 9.38 -6.66 5.00
C ILE A 62 9.96 -7.85 5.77
N SER A 63 11.26 -7.83 6.04
CA SER A 63 11.91 -8.90 6.80
C SER A 63 11.37 -8.99 8.23
N PHE A 64 11.18 -7.86 8.88
CA PHE A 64 10.61 -7.75 10.21
C PHE A 64 9.16 -8.25 10.27
N VAL A 65 8.29 -7.78 9.35
CA VAL A 65 6.86 -8.16 9.33
C VAL A 65 6.72 -9.66 9.10
N ARG A 66 7.51 -10.25 8.22
CA ARG A 66 7.48 -11.69 7.97
C ARG A 66 7.89 -12.55 9.16
N SER A 67 8.75 -12.04 10.05
CA SER A 67 9.16 -12.77 11.26
C SER A 67 8.22 -12.52 12.44
N GLU A 68 7.89 -11.25 12.72
CA GLU A 68 7.26 -10.82 13.96
C GLU A 68 5.76 -10.49 13.83
N CYS A 69 5.31 -10.08 12.63
CA CYS A 69 3.94 -9.63 12.38
C CYS A 69 3.30 -10.44 11.23
N LYS A 70 3.41 -11.78 11.29
CA LYS A 70 3.12 -12.72 10.18
C LYS A 70 1.75 -12.56 9.53
N ASP A 71 0.81 -11.91 10.21
CA ASP A 71 -0.57 -11.73 9.79
C ASP A 71 -0.85 -10.31 9.25
N MET A 72 0.17 -9.46 9.18
CA MET A 72 0.08 -8.11 8.65
C MET A 72 0.55 -8.05 7.20
N ALA A 73 -0.29 -7.51 6.32
CA ALA A 73 0.08 -7.13 4.97
C ALA A 73 0.78 -5.77 4.99
N LEU A 74 1.98 -5.70 4.39
CA LEU A 74 2.76 -4.47 4.28
C LEU A 74 2.77 -3.99 2.83
N GLY A 75 2.22 -2.80 2.59
CA GLY A 75 2.19 -2.16 1.29
C GLY A 75 3.10 -0.94 1.19
N ALA A 76 3.39 -0.55 -0.04
CA ALA A 76 4.16 0.64 -0.35
C ALA A 76 3.26 1.74 -0.92
N GLY A 77 3.32 2.93 -0.31
CA GLY A 77 2.58 4.12 -0.73
C GLY A 77 3.44 5.19 -1.38
N SER A 78 2.78 6.22 -1.87
CA SER A 78 3.41 7.32 -2.62
C SER A 78 4.08 6.86 -3.92
N ILE A 79 3.52 5.84 -4.55
CA ILE A 79 4.03 5.27 -5.81
C ILE A 79 3.34 5.94 -6.99
N VAL A 80 4.12 6.62 -7.82
CA VAL A 80 3.60 7.44 -8.93
C VAL A 80 3.92 6.86 -10.31
N GLU A 81 4.83 5.89 -10.40
CA GLU A 81 5.31 5.33 -11.66
C GLU A 81 5.57 3.82 -11.59
N GLU A 82 5.54 3.18 -12.76
CA GLU A 82 5.67 1.73 -12.89
C GLU A 82 7.04 1.17 -12.45
N ALA A 83 8.13 1.92 -12.67
CA ALA A 83 9.47 1.48 -12.29
C ALA A 83 9.62 1.36 -10.77
N THR A 84 9.14 2.36 -10.04
CA THR A 84 9.11 2.36 -8.59
C THR A 84 8.17 1.27 -8.06
N ALA A 85 6.99 1.09 -8.67
CA ALA A 85 6.08 0.00 -8.32
C ALA A 85 6.77 -1.36 -8.47
N ALA A 86 7.46 -1.60 -9.60
CA ALA A 86 8.17 -2.85 -9.84
C ALA A 86 9.26 -3.12 -8.79
N ARG A 87 9.98 -2.08 -8.35
CA ARG A 87 10.98 -2.18 -7.29
C ARG A 87 10.38 -2.63 -5.96
N TYR A 88 9.31 -1.97 -5.50
CA TYR A 88 8.65 -2.35 -4.24
C TYR A 88 8.00 -3.74 -4.30
N LEU A 89 7.45 -4.12 -5.45
CA LEU A 89 6.94 -5.48 -5.68
C LEU A 89 8.05 -6.54 -5.62
N GLN A 90 9.26 -6.23 -6.11
CA GLN A 90 10.43 -7.11 -5.97
C GLN A 90 10.89 -7.22 -4.52
N LEU A 91 10.81 -6.16 -3.74
CA LEU A 91 11.09 -6.16 -2.30
C LEU A 91 10.04 -6.96 -1.50
N GLY A 92 8.87 -7.22 -2.08
CA GLY A 92 7.85 -8.07 -1.49
C GLY A 92 6.63 -7.32 -0.95
N ALA A 93 6.35 -6.11 -1.47
CA ALA A 93 5.11 -5.39 -1.13
C ALA A 93 3.87 -6.25 -1.41
N ASP A 94 2.94 -6.28 -0.46
CA ASP A 94 1.68 -7.01 -0.56
C ASP A 94 0.59 -6.21 -1.29
N PHE A 95 0.74 -4.88 -1.34
CA PHE A 95 -0.10 -3.98 -2.12
C PHE A 95 0.65 -2.68 -2.43
N ILE A 96 0.18 -1.95 -3.43
CA ILE A 96 0.74 -0.66 -3.85
C ILE A 96 -0.34 0.42 -3.74
N VAL A 97 0.04 1.60 -3.23
CA VAL A 97 -0.84 2.78 -3.15
C VAL A 97 -0.21 3.94 -3.91
N GLY A 98 -0.99 4.56 -4.78
CA GLY A 98 -0.59 5.78 -5.50
C GLY A 98 -1.35 7.01 -4.99
N PRO A 99 -0.78 8.21 -5.06
CA PRO A 99 -1.51 9.45 -4.79
C PRO A 99 -2.43 9.87 -5.94
N LEU A 100 -2.29 9.22 -7.10
CA LEU A 100 -3.05 9.45 -8.32
C LEU A 100 -3.28 8.11 -9.05
N PHE A 101 -4.26 8.07 -9.95
CA PHE A 101 -4.44 6.93 -10.83
C PHE A 101 -3.36 6.91 -11.93
N ASN A 102 -2.65 5.78 -12.04
CA ASN A 102 -1.70 5.52 -13.11
C ASN A 102 -1.92 4.11 -13.67
N GLU A 103 -2.36 4.05 -14.92
CA GLU A 103 -2.67 2.79 -15.61
C GLU A 103 -1.47 1.83 -15.68
N ARG A 104 -0.25 2.35 -15.90
CA ARG A 104 0.96 1.52 -16.00
C ARG A 104 1.31 0.87 -14.66
N VAL A 105 1.11 1.59 -13.56
CA VAL A 105 1.25 1.03 -12.20
C VAL A 105 0.22 -0.07 -11.99
N ALA A 106 -1.06 0.16 -12.35
CA ALA A 106 -2.12 -0.84 -12.25
C ALA A 106 -1.75 -2.12 -13.02
N ARG A 107 -1.35 -2.00 -14.29
CA ARG A 107 -0.93 -3.15 -15.13
C ARG A 107 0.26 -3.90 -14.53
N THR A 108 1.24 -3.18 -13.96
CA THR A 108 2.42 -3.78 -13.32
C THR A 108 2.03 -4.58 -12.07
N CYS A 109 1.13 -4.08 -11.25
CA CYS A 109 0.60 -4.78 -10.08
C CYS A 109 -0.24 -6.01 -10.47
N HIS A 110 -1.16 -5.85 -11.43
CA HIS A 110 -2.06 -6.93 -11.85
C HIS A 110 -1.32 -8.12 -12.45
N ARG A 111 -0.25 -7.89 -13.23
CA ARG A 111 0.61 -8.97 -13.75
C ARG A 111 1.23 -9.82 -12.66
N ARG A 112 1.34 -9.31 -11.44
CA ARG A 112 1.92 -10.00 -10.28
C ARG A 112 0.86 -10.45 -9.27
N GLY A 113 -0.42 -10.25 -9.56
CA GLY A 113 -1.53 -10.59 -8.66
C GLY A 113 -1.56 -9.77 -7.38
N VAL A 114 -1.02 -8.54 -7.41
CA VAL A 114 -0.93 -7.64 -6.27
C VAL A 114 -1.97 -6.52 -6.41
N ALA A 115 -2.61 -6.14 -5.30
CA ALA A 115 -3.58 -5.05 -5.28
C ALA A 115 -2.90 -3.69 -5.56
N TYR A 116 -3.56 -2.87 -6.38
CA TYR A 116 -3.23 -1.46 -6.55
C TYR A 116 -4.40 -0.61 -6.06
N VAL A 117 -4.11 0.35 -5.18
CA VAL A 117 -5.07 1.31 -4.62
C VAL A 117 -4.69 2.71 -5.11
N PRO A 118 -5.22 3.16 -6.23
CA PRO A 118 -4.95 4.49 -6.77
C PRO A 118 -5.64 5.58 -5.96
N GLY A 119 -5.00 6.75 -5.84
CA GLY A 119 -5.63 7.99 -5.46
C GLY A 119 -6.53 8.50 -6.59
N CYS A 120 -7.78 8.85 -6.27
CA CYS A 120 -8.74 9.39 -7.22
C CYS A 120 -9.40 10.62 -6.61
N GLY A 121 -9.41 11.72 -7.36
CA GLY A 121 -10.04 12.99 -6.97
C GLY A 121 -11.31 13.31 -7.77
N THR A 122 -11.65 12.48 -8.75
CA THR A 122 -12.82 12.68 -9.61
C THR A 122 -13.53 11.36 -9.90
N ILE A 123 -14.82 11.44 -10.24
CA ILE A 123 -15.62 10.27 -10.64
C ILE A 123 -15.02 9.59 -11.89
N THR A 124 -14.47 10.38 -12.82
CA THR A 124 -13.81 9.84 -14.02
C THR A 124 -12.60 8.99 -13.65
N GLU A 125 -11.76 9.45 -12.73
CA GLU A 125 -10.60 8.66 -12.28
C GLU A 125 -11.02 7.39 -11.57
N VAL A 126 -12.09 7.43 -10.77
CA VAL A 126 -12.68 6.23 -10.13
C VAL A 126 -13.16 5.25 -11.21
N GLY A 127 -13.91 5.72 -12.21
CA GLY A 127 -14.37 4.89 -13.32
C GLY A 127 -13.23 4.24 -14.08
N ASN A 128 -12.20 5.01 -14.46
CA ASN A 128 -11.01 4.49 -15.14
C ASN A 128 -10.25 3.45 -14.29
N ALA A 129 -10.16 3.67 -12.98
CA ALA A 129 -9.54 2.71 -12.07
C ALA A 129 -10.34 1.41 -11.99
N GLN A 130 -11.66 1.48 -11.95
CA GLN A 130 -12.54 0.30 -11.95
C GLN A 130 -12.47 -0.47 -13.28
N GLU A 131 -12.48 0.21 -14.42
CA GLU A 131 -12.36 -0.42 -15.75
C GLU A 131 -11.08 -1.25 -15.88
N ILE A 132 -9.98 -0.78 -15.31
CA ILE A 132 -8.72 -1.53 -15.35
C ILE A 132 -8.64 -2.63 -14.27
N GLY A 133 -9.64 -2.77 -13.38
CA GLY A 133 -9.74 -3.83 -12.38
C GLY A 133 -9.11 -3.48 -11.03
N CYS A 134 -9.07 -2.20 -10.64
CA CYS A 134 -8.78 -1.81 -9.26
C CYS A 134 -10.00 -2.07 -8.39
N ASP A 135 -9.86 -2.91 -7.35
CA ASP A 135 -10.96 -3.29 -6.44
C ASP A 135 -11.24 -2.22 -5.39
N LEU A 136 -10.23 -1.38 -5.10
CA LEU A 136 -10.30 -0.27 -4.16
C LEU A 136 -9.68 0.98 -4.78
N VAL A 137 -10.25 2.12 -4.42
CA VAL A 137 -9.68 3.44 -4.71
C VAL A 137 -9.53 4.24 -3.41
N LYS A 138 -8.54 5.11 -3.37
CA LYS A 138 -8.33 6.06 -2.29
C LYS A 138 -8.89 7.41 -2.72
N VAL A 139 -9.91 7.92 -2.07
CA VAL A 139 -10.35 9.30 -2.29
C VAL A 139 -9.25 10.23 -1.77
N PHE A 140 -8.61 11.00 -2.67
CA PHE A 140 -7.43 11.77 -2.32
C PHE A 140 -7.34 13.08 -3.14
N PRO A 141 -6.97 14.21 -2.52
CA PRO A 141 -6.67 14.38 -1.08
C PRO A 141 -7.95 14.41 -0.21
N GLY A 142 -7.98 13.61 0.85
CA GLY A 142 -9.17 13.44 1.70
C GLY A 142 -9.55 14.67 2.53
N GLU A 143 -8.62 15.60 2.75
CA GLU A 143 -8.88 16.88 3.42
C GLU A 143 -9.68 17.86 2.55
N VAL A 144 -9.63 17.69 1.23
CA VAL A 144 -10.37 18.51 0.25
C VAL A 144 -11.65 17.79 -0.18
N LEU A 145 -11.54 16.50 -0.42
CA LEU A 145 -12.65 15.64 -0.85
C LEU A 145 -13.26 14.98 0.40
N THR A 146 -14.31 15.60 0.92
CA THR A 146 -14.98 15.11 2.13
C THR A 146 -15.87 13.88 1.82
N PRO A 147 -16.41 13.19 2.84
CA PRO A 147 -17.38 12.10 2.65
C PRO A 147 -18.68 12.49 1.92
N ARG A 148 -18.83 13.76 1.53
CA ARG A 148 -19.93 14.26 0.68
C ARG A 148 -19.59 14.24 -0.81
N PHE A 149 -18.38 13.86 -1.16
CA PHE A 149 -17.91 13.69 -2.54
C PHE A 149 -18.68 12.59 -3.32
#